data_78d11c43ce835421ef950ed2a73e51de
#
_entry.id   78d11c43ce835421ef950ed2a73e51de
#
_cell.length_a   1.000
_cell.length_b   1.000
_cell.length_c   1.000
_cell.angle_alpha   90.00
_cell.angle_beta   90.00
_cell.angle_gamma   90.00
#
_symmetry.space_group_name_H-M   'P 1'
#
loop_
_entity.id
_entity.type
_entity.pdbx_description
1 polymer ?
#
loop_
_entity_poly.entity_id
_entity_poly.type
_entity_poly.pdbx_seq_one_letter_code
_entity_poly.pdbx_strand_id
1 'polypeptide(L)'
;KYRIHSAEEIHPKQFQQIIEDSKEKGINLLVHKMILMSLKQAKYTVDNLGHFGLASGYYTHFTSPIRRYSDLMVHRILNSVLHGYPSKKAIVKSMETLPQICEHISKTERTAMKAEDESVKIKLVEYMMDKVGEEYNAIVVGFSNKRVFFETEEHIECFWDVVSAKHYYEFDDREYVMKDMDN
;
A
#
# COMPACT_ATOMS: atom_id res chain seq x y z
N LYS A 1 -12.70 17.77 -11.02
CA LYS A 1 -12.39 16.55 -11.82
C LYS A 1 -11.01 16.72 -12.41
N TYR A 2 -10.03 15.97 -11.95
CA TYR A 2 -8.69 15.92 -12.55
C TYR A 2 -8.74 14.97 -13.74
N ARG A 3 -8.38 15.44 -14.93
CA ARG A 3 -8.20 14.56 -16.10
C ARG A 3 -6.75 14.13 -16.15
N ILE A 4 -6.50 12.83 -15.90
CA ILE A 4 -5.21 12.20 -16.17
C ILE A 4 -5.30 11.72 -17.63
N HIS A 5 -4.47 12.29 -18.50
CA HIS A 5 -4.57 12.08 -19.95
C HIS A 5 -4.00 10.72 -20.43
N SER A 6 -3.15 10.08 -19.65
CA SER A 6 -2.74 8.67 -19.86
C SER A 6 -2.22 8.08 -18.55
N ALA A 7 -2.42 6.77 -18.37
CA ALA A 7 -1.91 6.03 -17.21
C ALA A 7 -0.38 5.75 -17.32
N GLU A 8 0.24 6.07 -18.44
CA GLU A 8 1.63 5.67 -18.73
C GLU A 8 2.69 6.66 -18.24
N GLU A 9 2.31 7.92 -17.93
CA GLU A 9 3.26 8.96 -17.54
C GLU A 9 2.80 9.81 -16.35
N ILE A 10 2.35 9.18 -15.27
CA ILE A 10 2.03 9.93 -14.05
C ILE A 10 3.35 10.27 -13.34
N HIS A 11 3.67 11.57 -13.29
CA HIS A 11 4.86 12.03 -12.57
C HIS A 11 4.54 12.22 -11.08
N PRO A 12 5.47 11.88 -10.13
CA PRO A 12 5.26 12.06 -8.69
C PRO A 12 4.76 13.46 -8.28
N LYS A 13 5.18 14.51 -8.98
CA LYS A 13 4.73 15.89 -8.76
C LYS A 13 3.22 16.09 -8.95
N GLN A 14 2.57 15.31 -9.81
CA GLN A 14 1.14 15.40 -10.04
C GLN A 14 0.35 14.89 -8.84
N PHE A 15 0.81 13.83 -8.19
CA PHE A 15 0.24 13.37 -6.94
C PHE A 15 0.40 14.40 -5.82
N GLN A 16 1.57 15.03 -5.74
CA GLN A 16 1.82 16.08 -4.75
C GLN A 16 0.85 17.25 -4.92
N GLN A 17 0.61 17.69 -6.14
CA GLN A 17 -0.36 18.74 -6.44
C GLN A 17 -1.79 18.33 -6.05
N ILE A 18 -2.21 17.11 -6.39
CA ILE A 18 -3.54 16.58 -6.02
C ILE A 18 -3.71 16.54 -4.50
N ILE A 19 -2.66 16.15 -3.77
CA ILE A 19 -2.66 16.12 -2.31
C ILE A 19 -2.80 17.52 -1.74
N GLU A 20 -2.08 18.51 -2.27
CA GLU A 20 -2.18 19.90 -1.81
C GLU A 20 -3.55 20.50 -2.07
N ASP A 21 -4.08 20.34 -3.28
CA ASP A 21 -5.43 20.80 -3.62
C ASP A 21 -6.53 20.13 -2.77
N SER A 22 -6.28 18.90 -2.31
CA SER A 22 -7.21 18.16 -1.46
C SER A 22 -7.25 18.68 -0.02
N LYS A 23 -6.14 19.24 0.48
CA LYS A 23 -6.07 19.84 1.82
C LYS A 23 -7.02 21.04 1.93
N GLU A 24 -7.05 21.90 0.93
CA GLU A 24 -7.94 23.07 0.89
C GLU A 24 -9.44 22.68 0.96
N LYS A 25 -9.76 21.48 0.50
CA LYS A 25 -11.13 20.92 0.49
C LYS A 25 -11.48 20.06 1.69
N GLY A 26 -10.56 19.84 2.61
CA GLY A 26 -10.76 19.00 3.79
C GLY A 26 -10.92 17.49 3.50
N ILE A 27 -10.54 17.04 2.29
CA ILE A 27 -10.67 15.62 1.84
C ILE A 27 -9.32 14.94 1.64
N ASN A 28 -8.28 15.49 2.21
CA ASN A 28 -6.90 15.02 2.04
C ASN A 28 -6.71 13.56 2.46
N LEU A 29 -7.33 13.11 3.55
CA LEU A 29 -7.18 11.73 4.03
C LEU A 29 -7.75 10.72 3.02
N LEU A 30 -8.96 10.99 2.50
CA LEU A 30 -9.58 10.16 1.46
C LEU A 30 -8.72 10.11 0.20
N VAL A 31 -8.23 11.27 -0.26
CA VAL A 31 -7.39 11.36 -1.47
C VAL A 31 -6.06 10.62 -1.28
N HIS A 32 -5.43 10.74 -0.11
CA HIS A 32 -4.21 9.97 0.21
C HIS A 32 -4.46 8.45 0.14
N LYS A 33 -5.53 7.96 0.76
CA LYS A 33 -5.88 6.54 0.69
C LYS A 33 -6.15 6.08 -0.74
N MET A 34 -6.89 6.84 -1.53
CA MET A 34 -7.13 6.51 -2.94
C MET A 34 -5.85 6.46 -3.77
N ILE A 35 -4.94 7.40 -3.56
CA ILE A 35 -3.62 7.38 -4.23
C ILE A 35 -2.85 6.13 -3.83
N LEU A 36 -2.72 5.84 -2.53
CA LEU A 36 -2.00 4.66 -2.04
C LEU A 36 -2.58 3.36 -2.60
N MET A 37 -3.91 3.24 -2.65
CA MET A 37 -4.59 2.07 -3.23
C MET A 37 -4.38 1.93 -4.74
N SER A 38 -4.15 3.03 -5.46
CA SER A 38 -3.89 3.03 -6.90
C SER A 38 -2.44 2.69 -7.26
N LEU A 39 -1.52 2.82 -6.31
CA LEU A 39 -0.11 2.50 -6.54
C LEU A 39 0.11 0.99 -6.62
N LYS A 40 0.99 0.58 -7.52
CA LYS A 40 1.45 -0.81 -7.59
C LYS A 40 2.23 -1.15 -6.33
N GLN A 41 1.98 -2.33 -5.79
CA GLN A 41 2.78 -2.84 -4.67
C GLN A 41 4.25 -2.98 -5.08
N ALA A 42 5.14 -2.60 -4.16
CA ALA A 42 6.57 -2.81 -4.33
C ALA A 42 6.88 -4.30 -4.45
N LYS A 43 7.91 -4.64 -5.23
CA LYS A 43 8.42 -5.99 -5.38
C LYS A 43 9.93 -5.96 -5.51
N TYR A 44 10.59 -7.01 -5.05
CA TYR A 44 11.98 -7.22 -5.35
C TYR A 44 12.12 -7.75 -6.78
N THR A 45 13.08 -7.21 -7.51
CA THR A 45 13.40 -7.62 -8.87
C THR A 45 14.91 -7.43 -9.12
N VAL A 46 15.43 -8.17 -10.08
CA VAL A 46 16.82 -7.99 -10.55
C VAL A 46 16.94 -6.79 -11.49
N ASP A 47 15.83 -6.39 -12.10
CA ASP A 47 15.79 -5.22 -12.99
C ASP A 47 15.73 -3.93 -12.19
N ASN A 48 16.53 -2.96 -12.58
CA ASN A 48 16.47 -1.63 -11.98
C ASN A 48 15.26 -0.85 -12.54
N LEU A 49 14.17 -0.83 -11.80
CA LEU A 49 12.95 -0.08 -12.12
C LEU A 49 12.89 1.29 -11.45
N GLY A 50 13.92 1.65 -10.65
CA GLY A 50 13.88 2.80 -9.78
C GLY A 50 12.87 2.69 -8.63
N HIS A 51 12.60 3.79 -7.98
CA HIS A 51 11.59 3.88 -6.91
C HIS A 51 10.70 5.10 -7.11
N PHE A 52 9.47 4.89 -7.55
CA PHE A 52 8.53 5.95 -7.89
C PHE A 52 8.27 6.91 -6.71
N GLY A 53 7.94 6.39 -5.54
CA GLY A 53 7.61 7.20 -4.36
C GLY A 53 8.78 8.03 -3.80
N LEU A 54 10.03 7.61 -4.06
CA LEU A 54 11.23 8.35 -3.70
C LEU A 54 11.79 9.18 -4.87
N ALA A 55 11.16 9.13 -6.04
CA ALA A 55 11.63 9.76 -7.27
C ALA A 55 13.10 9.43 -7.57
N SER A 56 13.55 8.20 -7.26
CA SER A 56 14.93 7.75 -7.43
C SER A 56 15.05 6.80 -8.62
N GLY A 57 16.01 7.06 -9.51
CA GLY A 57 16.31 6.18 -10.64
C GLY A 57 17.02 4.89 -10.24
N TYR A 58 17.64 4.85 -9.05
CA TYR A 58 18.35 3.69 -8.50
C TYR A 58 17.96 3.53 -7.04
N TYR A 59 17.49 2.34 -6.68
CA TYR A 59 17.12 2.08 -5.31
C TYR A 59 17.27 0.60 -4.97
N THR A 60 17.81 0.32 -3.79
CA THR A 60 17.79 -1.02 -3.21
C THR A 60 17.74 -0.95 -1.68
N HIS A 61 17.18 -1.95 -1.07
CA HIS A 61 17.29 -2.15 0.37
C HIS A 61 18.73 -2.56 0.72
N PHE A 62 19.28 -1.98 1.79
CA PHE A 62 20.70 -2.21 2.17
C PHE A 62 20.90 -2.27 3.69
N THR A 63 20.14 -1.53 4.47
CA THR A 63 20.48 -1.19 5.86
C THR A 63 19.94 -2.16 6.91
N SER A 64 19.20 -3.21 6.52
CA SER A 64 18.57 -4.12 7.47
C SER A 64 18.78 -5.60 7.14
N PRO A 65 20.04 -6.08 7.00
CA PRO A 65 20.33 -7.46 6.56
C PRO A 65 19.94 -8.54 7.58
N ILE A 66 19.66 -8.18 8.83
CA ILE A 66 19.22 -9.12 9.87
C ILE A 66 17.79 -9.61 9.60
N ARG A 67 16.93 -8.73 9.10
CA ARG A 67 15.49 -9.01 8.90
C ARG A 67 15.03 -9.02 7.45
N ARG A 68 15.84 -8.54 6.52
CA ARG A 68 15.51 -8.52 5.09
C ARG A 68 16.58 -9.29 4.30
N TYR A 69 16.15 -10.37 3.67
CA TYR A 69 17.04 -11.21 2.88
C TYR A 69 17.58 -10.48 1.63
N SER A 70 16.84 -9.54 1.07
CA SER A 70 17.31 -8.66 -0.02
C SER A 70 18.59 -7.92 0.36
N ASP A 71 18.63 -7.30 1.55
CA ASP A 71 19.80 -6.57 2.04
C ASP A 71 21.00 -7.50 2.19
N LEU A 72 20.78 -8.69 2.76
CA LEU A 72 21.83 -9.70 2.90
C LEU A 72 22.39 -10.12 1.54
N MET A 73 21.55 -10.27 0.53
CA MET A 73 21.98 -10.61 -0.82
C MET A 73 22.80 -9.49 -1.45
N VAL A 74 22.37 -8.22 -1.29
CA VAL A 74 23.16 -7.07 -1.76
C VAL A 74 24.51 -7.01 -1.07
N HIS A 75 24.58 -7.23 0.27
CA HIS A 75 25.84 -7.28 1.01
C HIS A 75 26.77 -8.40 0.47
N ARG A 76 26.25 -9.60 0.21
CA ARG A 76 27.03 -10.72 -0.33
C ARG A 76 27.58 -10.42 -1.72
N ILE A 77 26.76 -9.83 -2.59
CA ILE A 77 27.17 -9.45 -3.95
C ILE A 77 28.27 -8.35 -3.86
N LEU A 78 28.01 -7.29 -3.08
CA LEU A 78 28.96 -6.22 -2.89
C LEU A 78 30.29 -6.72 -2.33
N ASN A 79 30.26 -7.57 -1.29
CA ASN A 79 31.46 -8.15 -0.71
C ASN A 79 32.26 -8.97 -1.75
N SER A 80 31.57 -9.73 -2.61
CA SER A 80 32.25 -10.50 -3.68
C SER A 80 32.92 -9.61 -4.72
N VAL A 81 32.34 -8.43 -5.00
CA VAL A 81 32.92 -7.46 -5.93
C VAL A 81 34.13 -6.73 -5.30
N LEU A 82 34.05 -6.36 -4.02
CA LEU A 82 35.12 -5.63 -3.32
C LEU A 82 36.36 -6.48 -3.07
N HIS A 83 36.20 -7.80 -2.89
CA HIS A 83 37.33 -8.73 -2.62
C HIS A 83 37.81 -9.50 -3.86
N GLY A 84 37.42 -9.10 -5.02
CA GLY A 84 37.76 -9.68 -6.31
C GLY A 84 36.51 -9.98 -7.12
N TYR A 85 36.55 -9.65 -8.39
CA TYR A 85 35.40 -9.88 -9.25
C TYR A 85 34.97 -11.32 -9.25
N PRO A 86 33.65 -11.63 -9.09
CA PRO A 86 33.17 -13.00 -9.13
C PRO A 86 33.48 -13.62 -10.49
N SER A 87 33.77 -14.94 -10.48
CA SER A 87 34.03 -15.67 -11.72
C SER A 87 32.80 -15.61 -12.65
N LYS A 88 33.00 -15.72 -13.96
CA LYS A 88 31.91 -15.77 -14.94
C LYS A 88 30.86 -16.81 -14.58
N LYS A 89 31.29 -17.99 -14.10
CA LYS A 89 30.39 -19.07 -13.64
C LYS A 89 29.52 -18.61 -12.45
N ALA A 90 30.08 -17.88 -11.50
CA ALA A 90 29.35 -17.37 -10.35
C ALA A 90 28.31 -16.31 -10.76
N ILE A 91 28.67 -15.43 -11.72
CA ILE A 91 27.76 -14.43 -12.26
C ILE A 91 26.56 -15.10 -12.94
N VAL A 92 26.82 -16.07 -13.85
CA VAL A 92 25.75 -16.80 -14.56
C VAL A 92 24.81 -17.48 -13.56
N LYS A 93 25.37 -18.21 -12.57
CA LYS A 93 24.57 -18.85 -11.52
C LYS A 93 23.73 -17.83 -10.74
N SER A 94 24.28 -16.66 -10.42
CA SER A 94 23.50 -15.59 -9.75
C SER A 94 22.38 -15.06 -10.62
N MET A 95 22.59 -14.85 -11.91
CA MET A 95 21.57 -14.41 -12.85
C MET A 95 20.41 -15.40 -12.98
N GLU A 96 20.66 -16.70 -12.82
CA GLU A 96 19.64 -17.74 -12.85
C GLU A 96 18.86 -17.84 -11.53
N THR A 97 19.52 -17.61 -10.39
CA THR A 97 18.91 -17.83 -9.07
C THR A 97 18.25 -16.59 -8.48
N LEU A 98 18.79 -15.40 -8.73
CA LEU A 98 18.29 -14.15 -8.15
C LEU A 98 16.82 -13.86 -8.50
N PRO A 99 16.31 -14.08 -9.73
CA PRO A 99 14.91 -13.85 -10.03
C PRO A 99 13.97 -14.68 -9.15
N GLN A 100 14.29 -15.96 -8.92
CA GLN A 100 13.50 -16.85 -8.06
C GLN A 100 13.55 -16.40 -6.59
N ILE A 101 14.72 -15.96 -6.12
CA ILE A 101 14.86 -15.38 -4.78
C ILE A 101 14.02 -14.11 -4.64
N CYS A 102 14.06 -13.21 -5.62
CA CYS A 102 13.28 -11.98 -5.63
C CYS A 102 11.78 -12.25 -5.57
N GLU A 103 11.30 -13.22 -6.35
CA GLU A 103 9.90 -13.64 -6.31
C GLU A 103 9.52 -14.19 -4.94
N HIS A 104 10.34 -15.09 -4.40
CA HIS A 104 10.09 -15.71 -3.11
C HIS A 104 10.05 -14.68 -1.97
N ILE A 105 11.05 -13.80 -1.87
CA ILE A 105 11.10 -12.79 -0.81
C ILE A 105 9.99 -11.75 -0.94
N SER A 106 9.55 -11.40 -2.16
CA SER A 106 8.40 -10.53 -2.37
C SER A 106 7.10 -11.17 -1.88
N LYS A 107 6.96 -12.49 -2.02
CA LYS A 107 5.80 -13.23 -1.53
C LYS A 107 5.81 -13.35 -0.01
N THR A 108 6.95 -13.70 0.57
CA THR A 108 7.08 -13.87 2.03
C THR A 108 6.91 -12.54 2.77
N GLU A 109 7.42 -11.43 2.22
CA GLU A 109 7.20 -10.09 2.78
C GLU A 109 5.71 -9.74 2.83
N ARG A 110 4.97 -9.96 1.72
CA ARG A 110 3.52 -9.75 1.71
C ARG A 110 2.78 -10.60 2.73
N THR A 111 3.23 -11.84 2.95
CA THR A 111 2.65 -12.71 3.98
C THR A 111 2.93 -12.19 5.38
N ALA A 112 4.14 -11.72 5.64
CA ALA A 112 4.51 -11.11 6.92
C ALA A 112 3.72 -9.83 7.20
N MET A 113 3.59 -8.94 6.22
CA MET A 113 2.76 -7.73 6.34
C MET A 113 1.31 -8.05 6.67
N LYS A 114 0.70 -9.03 5.99
CA LYS A 114 -0.68 -9.45 6.30
C LYS A 114 -0.81 -9.99 7.72
N ALA A 115 0.16 -10.78 8.19
CA ALA A 115 0.13 -11.30 9.55
C ALA A 115 0.27 -10.17 10.59
N GLU A 116 1.10 -9.17 10.32
CA GLU A 116 1.22 -7.97 11.15
C GLU A 116 -0.09 -7.19 11.20
N ASP A 117 -0.70 -6.89 10.04
CA ASP A 117 -1.98 -6.20 9.93
C ASP A 117 -3.10 -6.94 10.68
N GLU A 118 -3.18 -8.28 10.52
CA GLU A 118 -4.17 -9.10 11.22
C GLU A 118 -3.94 -9.09 12.74
N SER A 119 -2.69 -9.14 13.18
CA SER A 119 -2.35 -9.05 14.60
C SER A 119 -2.77 -7.72 15.22
N VAL A 120 -2.52 -6.61 14.52
CA VAL A 120 -2.96 -5.26 14.94
C VAL A 120 -4.49 -5.19 14.97
N LYS A 121 -5.18 -5.70 13.95
CA LYS A 121 -6.65 -5.71 13.91
C LYS A 121 -7.26 -6.48 15.08
N ILE A 122 -6.70 -7.63 15.45
CA ILE A 122 -7.15 -8.38 16.63
C ILE A 122 -7.07 -7.50 17.89
N LYS A 123 -5.96 -6.80 18.09
CA LYS A 123 -5.79 -5.92 19.25
C LYS A 123 -6.72 -4.70 19.23
N LEU A 124 -6.97 -4.15 18.06
CA LEU A 124 -7.97 -3.07 17.90
C LEU A 124 -9.39 -3.55 18.23
N VAL A 125 -9.76 -4.76 17.81
CA VAL A 125 -11.05 -5.36 18.16
C VAL A 125 -11.16 -5.58 19.68
N GLU A 126 -10.13 -6.17 20.30
CA GLU A 126 -10.07 -6.33 21.77
C GLU A 126 -10.25 -4.99 22.50
N TYR A 127 -9.55 -3.95 22.06
CA TYR A 127 -9.65 -2.60 22.62
C TYR A 127 -11.05 -2.00 22.47
N MET A 128 -11.75 -2.28 21.36
CA MET A 128 -13.08 -1.74 21.10
C MET A 128 -14.22 -2.56 21.76
N MET A 129 -13.96 -3.78 22.23
CA MET A 129 -15.00 -4.63 22.85
C MET A 129 -15.62 -3.99 24.09
N ASP A 130 -14.82 -3.31 24.89
CA ASP A 130 -15.28 -2.64 26.12
C ASP A 130 -15.96 -1.27 25.84
N LYS A 131 -15.93 -0.82 24.60
CA LYS A 131 -16.44 0.48 24.14
C LYS A 131 -17.71 0.37 23.30
N VAL A 132 -18.33 -0.79 23.29
CA VAL A 132 -19.59 -1.02 22.55
C VAL A 132 -20.71 -0.14 23.09
N GLY A 133 -21.29 0.68 22.20
CA GLY A 133 -22.35 1.65 22.56
C GLY A 133 -21.84 3.08 22.72
N GLU A 134 -20.53 3.33 22.66
CA GLU A 134 -19.97 4.67 22.61
C GLU A 134 -20.09 5.27 21.21
N GLU A 135 -20.17 6.59 21.12
CA GLU A 135 -20.24 7.34 19.86
C GLU A 135 -18.87 7.95 19.53
N TYR A 136 -18.48 7.83 18.27
CA TYR A 136 -17.19 8.33 17.77
C TYR A 136 -17.38 9.22 16.56
N ASN A 137 -16.61 10.31 16.50
CA ASN A 137 -16.44 11.06 15.24
C ASN A 137 -15.61 10.22 14.28
N ALA A 138 -16.07 10.09 13.05
CA ALA A 138 -15.38 9.33 12.04
C ALA A 138 -15.52 9.98 10.66
N ILE A 139 -14.53 9.76 9.81
CA ILE A 139 -14.48 10.24 8.44
C ILE A 139 -14.69 9.06 7.52
N VAL A 140 -15.52 9.23 6.46
CA VAL A 140 -15.66 8.21 5.41
C VAL A 140 -14.36 8.14 4.62
N VAL A 141 -13.77 6.95 4.53
CA VAL A 141 -12.49 6.70 3.87
C VAL A 141 -12.59 5.78 2.66
N GLY A 142 -13.76 5.19 2.43
CA GLY A 142 -13.96 4.34 1.26
C GLY A 142 -15.35 3.73 1.18
N PHE A 143 -15.63 3.15 0.02
CA PHE A 143 -16.87 2.46 -0.28
C PHE A 143 -16.60 1.13 -0.96
N SER A 144 -17.51 0.20 -0.78
CA SER A 144 -17.69 -0.99 -1.61
C SER A 144 -19.18 -1.21 -1.85
N ASN A 145 -19.55 -2.14 -2.71
CA ASN A 145 -20.95 -2.42 -3.01
C ASN A 145 -21.82 -2.75 -1.77
N LYS A 146 -21.21 -3.14 -0.66
CA LYS A 146 -21.91 -3.58 0.55
C LYS A 146 -21.48 -2.87 1.82
N ARG A 147 -20.45 -2.03 1.77
CA ARG A 147 -19.87 -1.43 2.96
C ARG A 147 -19.42 0.00 2.73
N VAL A 148 -19.63 0.82 3.75
CA VAL A 148 -19.01 2.13 3.88
C VAL A 148 -17.91 2.00 4.93
N PHE A 149 -16.69 2.42 4.60
CA PHE A 149 -15.54 2.37 5.47
C PHE A 149 -15.31 3.73 6.11
N PHE A 150 -15.03 3.71 7.41
CA PHE A 150 -14.80 4.90 8.22
C PHE A 150 -13.46 4.79 8.92
N GLU A 151 -12.90 5.93 9.27
CA GLU A 151 -11.75 6.03 10.16
C GLU A 151 -12.07 7.03 11.26
N THR A 152 -11.90 6.61 12.52
CA THR A 152 -12.10 7.47 13.68
C THR A 152 -10.92 8.43 13.85
N GLU A 153 -11.06 9.43 14.74
CA GLU A 153 -9.97 10.34 15.09
C GLU A 153 -8.76 9.60 15.72
N GLU A 154 -8.99 8.43 16.31
CA GLU A 154 -7.95 7.55 16.86
C GLU A 154 -7.32 6.61 15.79
N HIS A 155 -7.62 6.83 14.50
CA HIS A 155 -7.17 6.00 13.37
C HIS A 155 -7.63 4.54 13.41
N ILE A 156 -8.80 4.29 14.02
CA ILE A 156 -9.42 2.97 14.02
C ILE A 156 -10.29 2.85 12.78
N GLU A 157 -9.97 1.88 11.92
CA GLU A 157 -10.78 1.55 10.76
C GLU A 157 -11.99 0.72 11.17
N CYS A 158 -13.17 1.16 10.77
CA CYS A 158 -14.43 0.45 10.96
C CYS A 158 -15.24 0.47 9.67
N PHE A 159 -16.30 -0.32 9.63
CA PHE A 159 -17.19 -0.33 8.48
C PHE A 159 -18.65 -0.47 8.93
N TRP A 160 -19.53 0.09 8.13
CA TRP A 160 -20.94 -0.16 8.21
C TRP A 160 -21.35 -1.07 7.06
N ASP A 161 -22.01 -2.19 7.39
CA ASP A 161 -22.56 -3.10 6.40
C ASP A 161 -23.93 -2.56 5.95
N VAL A 162 -23.98 -2.11 4.70
CA VAL A 162 -25.15 -1.44 4.12
C VAL A 162 -26.32 -2.40 3.96
N VAL A 163 -26.05 -3.71 3.87
CA VAL A 163 -27.09 -4.74 3.78
C VAL A 163 -27.92 -4.82 5.06
N SER A 164 -27.38 -4.37 6.19
CA SER A 164 -28.08 -4.29 7.46
C SER A 164 -28.93 -3.02 7.63
N ALA A 165 -28.89 -2.11 6.66
CA ALA A 165 -29.66 -0.87 6.70
C ALA A 165 -31.15 -1.11 6.44
N LYS A 166 -32.00 -0.16 6.90
CA LYS A 166 -33.45 -0.18 6.62
C LYS A 166 -33.81 0.21 5.19
N HIS A 167 -32.92 0.97 4.54
CA HIS A 167 -33.06 1.47 3.18
C HIS A 167 -32.15 0.73 2.23
N TYR A 168 -32.50 0.70 0.97
CA TYR A 168 -31.66 0.14 -0.08
C TYR A 168 -30.65 1.17 -0.58
N TYR A 169 -29.36 0.84 -0.47
CA TYR A 169 -28.26 1.69 -0.90
C TYR A 169 -27.50 1.06 -2.06
N GLU A 170 -27.14 1.89 -3.03
CA GLU A 170 -26.31 1.48 -4.17
C GLU A 170 -25.04 2.36 -4.26
N PHE A 171 -23.93 1.73 -4.52
CA PHE A 171 -22.67 2.44 -4.71
C PHE A 171 -22.53 2.89 -6.18
N ASP A 172 -22.45 4.22 -6.38
CA ASP A 172 -22.13 4.82 -7.66
C ASP A 172 -20.61 4.99 -7.79
N ASP A 173 -19.97 4.14 -8.58
CA ASP A 173 -18.52 4.11 -8.82
C ASP A 173 -18.01 5.32 -9.60
N ARG A 174 -18.88 6.00 -10.36
CA ARG A 174 -18.52 7.18 -11.16
C ARG A 174 -18.45 8.45 -10.32
N GLU A 175 -19.39 8.59 -9.40
CA GLU A 175 -19.48 9.74 -8.50
C GLU A 175 -18.78 9.47 -7.16
N TYR A 176 -18.45 8.20 -6.90
CA TYR A 176 -17.84 7.71 -5.66
C TYR A 176 -18.68 8.07 -4.42
N VAL A 177 -19.96 7.76 -4.50
CA VAL A 177 -20.94 8.00 -3.43
C VAL A 177 -21.85 6.80 -3.22
N MET A 178 -22.38 6.67 -2.01
CA MET A 178 -23.44 5.72 -1.68
C MET A 178 -24.79 6.45 -1.77
N LYS A 179 -25.68 6.02 -2.67
CA LYS A 179 -26.98 6.61 -2.90
C LYS A 179 -28.06 5.80 -2.20
N ASP A 180 -28.95 6.50 -1.49
CA ASP A 180 -30.19 5.91 -0.99
C ASP A 180 -31.18 5.82 -2.18
N MET A 181 -31.61 4.59 -2.49
CA MET A 181 -32.47 4.32 -3.65
C MET A 181 -33.96 4.34 -3.28
N ASP A 182 -34.29 4.51 -1.99
CA ASP A 182 -35.67 4.59 -1.50
C ASP A 182 -36.16 6.03 -1.35
N ASN A 183 -35.27 7.05 -1.65
CA ASN A 183 -35.59 8.48 -1.59
C ASN A 183 -35.44 9.15 -2.94
#